data_f29725fb35dd2251b3d7b199a995a692
#
_entry.id   f29725fb35dd2251b3d7b199a995a692
#
_cell.length_a   1.000
_cell.length_b   1.000
_cell.length_c   1.000
_cell.angle_alpha   90.00
_cell.angle_beta   90.00
_cell.angle_gamma   90.00
#
_symmetry.space_group_name_H-M   'P 1'
#
loop_
_entity.id
_entity.type
_entity.pdbx_description
1 polymer ?
#
loop_
_entity_poly.entity_id
_entity_poly.type
_entity_poly.pdbx_seq_one_letter_code
_entity_poly.pdbx_strand_id
1 'polypeptide(L)'
;LCREIEILSEKPSIQTIYLGGGTPSQLTNENLYRLFNHIYRVYDVDPSAEVTMECNPDDIIKGMFSDLPVNRVSMGAQTFSNDRLNFIHRRHNAEEVDHAMDIIHDHGIHNVSIDLMFGFPQETLKDWLSDIQHAINLQPEHISAYGLMYEEGTPLYCLLQQGKVKEIDEELSLRMYDLLIQKLTEAGYEHYEISNFALPGFKSRHNSSYWHNIPYIGIGAAAHSYDIKSRRWNIADIKKYMESIEKGELPYEEEVLDEEKQYNDLVVTALRTKEGIFLNTLSSVQRDYLLQNSETYIHRGLLAEEDGRLYLTRQGITISNSIMSD
;
A
#
# COMPACT_ATOMS: atom_id res chain seq x y z
N LEU A 1 -16.44 4.22 14.42
CA LEU A 1 -15.06 4.73 14.46
C LEU A 1 -14.87 5.73 15.61
N CYS A 2 -15.61 6.87 15.67
CA CYS A 2 -15.41 7.87 16.74
C CYS A 2 -15.52 7.27 18.15
N ARG A 3 -16.47 6.35 18.37
CA ARG A 3 -16.65 5.69 19.66
C ARG A 3 -15.48 4.76 19.99
N GLU A 4 -14.95 4.04 19.00
CA GLU A 4 -13.76 3.20 19.17
C GLU A 4 -12.55 4.03 19.57
N ILE A 5 -12.31 5.16 18.89
CA ILE A 5 -11.25 6.11 19.25
C ILE A 5 -11.33 6.57 20.70
N GLU A 6 -12.54 6.75 21.25
CA GLU A 6 -12.74 7.12 22.66
C GLU A 6 -12.42 5.98 23.63
N ILE A 7 -12.73 4.73 23.24
CA ILE A 7 -12.51 3.54 24.07
C ILE A 7 -11.03 3.19 24.16
N LEU A 8 -10.27 3.43 23.07
CA LEU A 8 -8.83 3.16 23.04
C LEU A 8 -8.11 4.01 24.09
N SER A 9 -7.35 3.34 24.96
CA SER A 9 -6.64 3.99 26.07
C SER A 9 -5.36 4.70 25.64
N GLU A 10 -4.75 4.22 24.57
CA GLU A 10 -3.48 4.74 24.06
C GLU A 10 -3.69 6.05 23.29
N LYS A 11 -2.90 7.04 23.59
CA LYS A 11 -2.94 8.38 22.96
C LYS A 11 -1.54 8.78 22.49
N PRO A 12 -0.93 8.04 21.54
CA PRO A 12 0.37 8.40 21.00
C PRO A 12 0.29 9.68 20.19
N SER A 13 1.44 10.31 19.95
CA SER A 13 1.59 11.35 18.94
C SER A 13 1.48 10.71 17.54
N ILE A 14 0.68 11.31 16.67
CA ILE A 14 0.34 10.77 15.35
C ILE A 14 1.12 11.50 14.26
N GLN A 15 1.92 10.76 13.51
CA GLN A 15 2.71 11.26 12.38
C GLN A 15 2.04 11.05 11.03
N THR A 16 1.12 10.08 10.95
CA THR A 16 0.37 9.78 9.73
C THR A 16 -1.06 9.39 10.04
N ILE A 17 -2.00 9.80 9.20
CA ILE A 17 -3.38 9.34 9.20
C ILE A 17 -3.68 8.78 7.81
N TYR A 18 -4.25 7.58 7.76
CA TYR A 18 -4.60 6.94 6.50
C TYR A 18 -6.05 6.46 6.53
N LEU A 19 -6.86 7.04 5.67
CA LEU A 19 -8.24 6.60 5.45
C LEU A 19 -8.25 5.65 4.24
N GLY A 20 -8.52 4.37 4.50
CA GLY A 20 -8.51 3.32 3.47
C GLY A 20 -9.36 2.13 3.88
N GLY A 21 -9.17 1.00 3.19
CA GLY A 21 -9.80 -0.27 3.52
C GLY A 21 -11.29 -0.39 3.15
N GLY A 22 -11.75 0.43 2.27
CA GLY A 22 -13.11 0.45 1.71
C GLY A 22 -13.14 1.51 0.63
N THR A 23 -14.09 2.43 0.71
CA THR A 23 -14.13 3.56 -0.22
C THR A 23 -14.38 4.85 0.57
N PRO A 24 -13.36 5.44 1.20
CA PRO A 24 -13.52 6.66 1.99
C PRO A 24 -14.12 7.83 1.20
N SER A 25 -13.85 7.89 -0.10
CA SER A 25 -14.39 8.90 -1.02
C SER A 25 -15.92 8.89 -1.16
N GLN A 26 -16.59 7.83 -0.70
CA GLN A 26 -18.06 7.76 -0.66
C GLN A 26 -18.67 8.34 0.61
N LEU A 27 -17.85 8.68 1.60
CA LEU A 27 -18.35 9.35 2.78
C LEU A 27 -18.74 10.80 2.46
N THR A 28 -19.81 11.27 3.09
CA THR A 28 -20.16 12.69 2.97
C THR A 28 -19.12 13.56 3.65
N ASN A 29 -18.94 14.81 3.18
CA ASN A 29 -18.02 15.76 3.80
C ASN A 29 -18.33 15.96 5.29
N GLU A 30 -19.60 15.96 5.70
CA GLU A 30 -20.01 16.03 7.10
C GLU A 30 -19.44 14.88 7.92
N ASN A 31 -19.49 13.65 7.41
CA ASN A 31 -18.97 12.48 8.11
C ASN A 31 -17.43 12.49 8.15
N LEU A 32 -16.78 12.89 7.07
CA LEU A 32 -15.32 13.07 7.04
C LEU A 32 -14.88 14.15 8.04
N TYR A 33 -15.51 15.30 8.01
CA TYR A 33 -15.24 16.40 8.94
C TYR A 33 -15.44 15.96 10.40
N ARG A 34 -16.54 15.27 10.70
CA ARG A 34 -16.80 14.72 12.04
C ARG A 34 -15.71 13.73 12.47
N LEU A 35 -15.26 12.85 11.58
CA LEU A 35 -14.21 11.87 11.88
C LEU A 35 -12.87 12.57 12.15
N PHE A 36 -12.44 13.47 11.27
CA PHE A 36 -11.19 14.20 11.44
C PHE A 36 -11.19 15.06 12.72
N ASN A 37 -12.25 15.84 12.96
CA ASN A 37 -12.36 16.61 14.20
C ASN A 37 -12.27 15.73 15.44
N HIS A 38 -12.80 14.50 15.36
CA HIS A 38 -12.72 13.57 16.48
C HIS A 38 -11.30 13.08 16.69
N ILE A 39 -10.59 12.70 15.60
CA ILE A 39 -9.17 12.27 15.63
C ILE A 39 -8.30 13.39 16.25
N TYR A 40 -8.40 14.62 15.71
CA TYR A 40 -7.60 15.76 16.18
C TYR A 40 -7.92 16.21 17.61
N ARG A 41 -9.14 15.93 18.10
CA ARG A 41 -9.51 16.18 19.50
C ARG A 41 -8.91 15.18 20.47
N VAL A 42 -8.76 13.92 20.02
CA VAL A 42 -8.40 12.80 20.89
C VAL A 42 -6.90 12.52 20.88
N TYR A 43 -6.27 12.67 19.70
CA TYR A 43 -4.85 12.42 19.53
C TYR A 43 -4.06 13.71 19.35
N ASP A 44 -2.79 13.65 19.75
CA ASP A 44 -1.80 14.69 19.44
C ASP A 44 -1.26 14.45 18.02
N VAL A 45 -1.90 15.10 17.03
CA VAL A 45 -1.52 14.97 15.62
C VAL A 45 -0.45 16.01 15.29
N ASP A 46 0.72 15.53 14.81
CA ASP A 46 1.79 16.42 14.37
C ASP A 46 1.30 17.38 13.28
N PRO A 47 1.60 18.70 13.38
CA PRO A 47 1.20 19.65 12.35
C PRO A 47 1.69 19.33 10.94
N SER A 48 2.77 18.54 10.81
CA SER A 48 3.31 18.06 9.55
C SER A 48 2.87 16.63 9.20
N ALA A 49 1.85 16.08 9.87
CA ALA A 49 1.38 14.73 9.62
C ALA A 49 0.96 14.53 8.15
N GLU A 50 1.32 13.36 7.60
CA GLU A 50 0.78 12.91 6.33
C GLU A 50 -0.66 12.42 6.56
N VAL A 51 -1.62 13.06 5.90
CA VAL A 51 -3.04 12.70 5.96
C VAL A 51 -3.50 12.23 4.60
N THR A 52 -3.54 10.91 4.44
CA THR A 52 -3.89 10.25 3.17
C THR A 52 -5.35 9.83 3.16
N MET A 53 -6.00 10.00 2.01
CA MET A 53 -7.31 9.44 1.72
C MET A 53 -7.30 8.66 0.41
N GLU A 54 -7.79 7.41 0.46
CA GLU A 54 -8.05 6.61 -0.75
C GLU A 54 -9.30 7.12 -1.45
N CYS A 55 -9.21 7.27 -2.77
CA CYS A 55 -10.29 7.76 -3.60
C CYS A 55 -10.47 6.93 -4.86
N ASN A 56 -11.72 6.72 -5.27
CA ASN A 56 -12.01 6.34 -6.64
C ASN A 56 -12.09 7.61 -7.52
N PRO A 57 -11.62 7.56 -8.77
CA PRO A 57 -11.67 8.74 -9.65
C PRO A 57 -13.07 9.35 -9.80
N ASP A 58 -14.09 8.51 -9.96
CA ASP A 58 -15.50 8.92 -10.12
C ASP A 58 -16.17 9.52 -8.86
N ASP A 59 -15.57 9.35 -7.70
CA ASP A 59 -16.04 9.97 -6.45
C ASP A 59 -15.43 11.37 -6.23
N ILE A 60 -14.35 11.74 -6.96
CA ILE A 60 -13.65 13.01 -6.78
C ILE A 60 -14.40 14.14 -7.48
N ILE A 61 -15.00 15.00 -6.67
CA ILE A 61 -15.78 16.14 -7.13
C ILE A 61 -15.26 17.45 -6.55
N LYS A 62 -15.55 18.55 -7.21
CA LYS A 62 -15.15 19.88 -6.75
C LYS A 62 -15.70 20.17 -5.33
N GLY A 63 -14.83 20.58 -4.45
CA GLY A 63 -15.16 20.89 -3.06
C GLY A 63 -15.08 19.69 -2.11
N MET A 64 -14.75 18.49 -2.60
CA MET A 64 -14.66 17.27 -1.78
C MET A 64 -13.65 17.41 -0.61
N PHE A 65 -12.51 18.03 -0.86
CA PHE A 65 -11.45 18.19 0.14
C PHE A 65 -11.54 19.50 0.92
N SER A 66 -12.59 20.33 0.69
CA SER A 66 -12.74 21.60 1.41
C SER A 66 -12.85 21.36 2.91
N ASP A 67 -12.09 22.14 3.69
CA ASP A 67 -12.04 22.06 5.15
C ASP A 67 -11.61 20.71 5.75
N LEU A 68 -11.07 19.80 4.93
CA LEU A 68 -10.47 18.55 5.39
C LEU A 68 -8.94 18.69 5.49
N PRO A 69 -8.30 18.04 6.47
CA PRO A 69 -6.85 18.12 6.64
C PRO A 69 -6.08 17.19 5.67
N VAL A 70 -6.74 16.69 4.62
CA VAL A 70 -6.15 15.79 3.64
C VAL A 70 -5.07 16.52 2.85
N ASN A 71 -3.84 16.00 2.89
CA ASN A 71 -2.70 16.54 2.16
C ASN A 71 -2.05 15.52 1.21
N ARG A 72 -2.57 14.30 1.18
CA ARG A 72 -2.19 13.24 0.24
C ARG A 72 -3.43 12.47 -0.23
N VAL A 73 -3.52 12.17 -1.52
CA VAL A 73 -4.58 11.35 -2.10
C VAL A 73 -3.95 10.09 -2.72
N SER A 74 -4.54 8.91 -2.49
CA SER A 74 -4.22 7.69 -3.23
C SER A 74 -5.40 7.35 -4.12
N MET A 75 -5.21 7.42 -5.44
CA MET A 75 -6.27 7.29 -6.42
C MET A 75 -6.16 5.99 -7.20
N GLY A 76 -7.18 5.15 -7.10
CA GLY A 76 -7.24 3.85 -7.76
C GLY A 76 -7.56 3.96 -9.25
N ALA A 77 -6.61 4.39 -10.08
CA ALA A 77 -6.77 4.46 -11.54
C ALA A 77 -6.81 3.07 -12.18
N GLN A 78 -6.00 2.15 -11.71
CA GLN A 78 -5.85 0.75 -12.14
C GLN A 78 -5.27 0.60 -13.56
N THR A 79 -5.87 1.18 -14.57
CA THR A 79 -5.46 1.18 -15.99
C THR A 79 -6.13 2.34 -16.71
N PHE A 80 -5.60 2.73 -17.85
CA PHE A 80 -6.23 3.73 -18.73
C PHE A 80 -6.93 3.09 -19.93
N SER A 81 -7.20 1.79 -19.87
CA SER A 81 -8.03 1.07 -20.86
C SER A 81 -9.44 0.87 -20.33
N ASN A 82 -10.43 1.49 -20.99
CA ASN A 82 -11.83 1.34 -20.61
C ASN A 82 -12.31 -0.10 -20.66
N ASP A 83 -11.77 -0.94 -21.56
CA ASP A 83 -12.11 -2.37 -21.64
C ASP A 83 -11.59 -3.11 -20.38
N ARG A 84 -10.38 -2.81 -19.93
CA ARG A 84 -9.82 -3.41 -18.71
C ARG A 84 -10.51 -2.89 -17.46
N LEU A 85 -10.86 -1.61 -17.39
CA LEU A 85 -11.67 -1.05 -16.30
C LEU A 85 -13.03 -1.76 -16.19
N ASN A 86 -13.71 -1.95 -17.31
CA ASN A 86 -14.97 -2.70 -17.38
C ASN A 86 -14.78 -4.17 -16.94
N PHE A 87 -13.68 -4.80 -17.35
CA PHE A 87 -13.37 -6.17 -16.97
C PHE A 87 -13.25 -6.38 -15.46
N ILE A 88 -12.65 -5.43 -14.74
CA ILE A 88 -12.55 -5.45 -13.27
C ILE A 88 -13.70 -4.72 -12.58
N HIS A 89 -14.78 -4.42 -13.30
CA HIS A 89 -16.00 -3.79 -12.78
C HIS A 89 -15.76 -2.42 -12.11
N ARG A 90 -14.79 -1.64 -12.61
CA ARG A 90 -14.61 -0.25 -12.16
C ARG A 90 -15.73 0.62 -12.72
N ARG A 91 -16.18 1.60 -11.93
CA ARG A 91 -17.25 2.53 -12.30
C ARG A 91 -16.72 3.66 -13.19
N HIS A 92 -15.48 4.08 -12.96
CA HIS A 92 -14.85 5.17 -13.70
C HIS A 92 -14.30 4.71 -15.06
N ASN A 93 -14.05 5.66 -15.93
CA ASN A 93 -13.33 5.54 -17.19
C ASN A 93 -11.97 6.28 -17.13
N ALA A 94 -11.14 6.13 -18.15
CA ALA A 94 -9.80 6.73 -18.17
C ALA A 94 -9.82 8.26 -18.09
N GLU A 95 -10.78 8.92 -18.75
CA GLU A 95 -10.92 10.39 -18.79
C GLU A 95 -11.28 10.95 -17.40
N GLU A 96 -12.00 10.18 -16.58
CA GLU A 96 -12.32 10.57 -15.21
C GLU A 96 -11.09 10.57 -14.30
N VAL A 97 -10.05 9.77 -14.59
CA VAL A 97 -8.76 9.82 -13.88
C VAL A 97 -8.06 11.16 -14.15
N ASP A 98 -8.00 11.59 -15.41
CA ASP A 98 -7.39 12.87 -15.79
C ASP A 98 -8.13 14.04 -15.10
N HIS A 99 -9.46 14.02 -15.16
CA HIS A 99 -10.29 15.05 -14.53
C HIS A 99 -10.16 15.07 -13.01
N ALA A 100 -10.04 13.91 -12.38
CA ALA A 100 -9.83 13.81 -10.94
C ALA A 100 -8.49 14.42 -10.50
N MET A 101 -7.42 14.21 -11.30
CA MET A 101 -6.12 14.86 -11.05
C MET A 101 -6.24 16.38 -11.05
N ASP A 102 -6.93 16.96 -12.05
CA ASP A 102 -7.16 18.40 -12.13
C ASP A 102 -7.89 18.93 -10.88
N ILE A 103 -8.96 18.23 -10.45
CA ILE A 103 -9.71 18.61 -9.24
C ILE A 103 -8.84 18.57 -7.99
N ILE A 104 -8.02 17.52 -7.80
CA ILE A 104 -7.14 17.38 -6.64
C ILE A 104 -6.13 18.55 -6.60
N HIS A 105 -5.49 18.84 -7.74
CA HIS A 105 -4.53 19.94 -7.85
C HIS A 105 -5.17 21.31 -7.62
N ASP A 106 -6.41 21.54 -8.14
CA ASP A 106 -7.17 22.77 -7.89
C ASP A 106 -7.47 22.99 -6.40
N HIS A 107 -7.50 21.93 -5.59
CA HIS A 107 -7.62 22.02 -4.13
C HIS A 107 -6.26 22.26 -3.43
N GLY A 108 -5.16 22.34 -4.17
CA GLY A 108 -3.81 22.56 -3.64
C GLY A 108 -3.16 21.31 -3.05
N ILE A 109 -3.70 20.12 -3.33
CA ILE A 109 -3.07 18.83 -2.93
C ILE A 109 -2.09 18.43 -4.05
N HIS A 110 -0.78 18.47 -3.73
CA HIS A 110 0.32 18.15 -4.63
C HIS A 110 1.08 16.90 -4.19
N ASN A 111 0.45 16.01 -3.45
CA ASN A 111 0.98 14.69 -3.11
C ASN A 111 -0.08 13.67 -3.52
N VAL A 112 -0.02 13.24 -4.78
CA VAL A 112 -0.98 12.33 -5.37
C VAL A 112 -0.30 11.02 -5.74
N SER A 113 -0.87 9.91 -5.26
CA SER A 113 -0.53 8.55 -5.69
C SER A 113 -1.54 8.06 -6.70
N ILE A 114 -1.06 7.47 -7.79
CA ILE A 114 -1.89 6.71 -8.73
C ILE A 114 -1.57 5.24 -8.57
N ASP A 115 -2.60 4.42 -8.36
CA ASP A 115 -2.47 2.98 -8.28
C ASP A 115 -2.75 2.37 -9.65
N LEU A 116 -1.79 1.60 -10.17
CA LEU A 116 -1.85 0.89 -11.45
C LEU A 116 -1.86 -0.62 -11.26
N MET A 117 -2.46 -1.33 -12.20
CA MET A 117 -2.44 -2.78 -12.27
C MET A 117 -1.94 -3.23 -13.64
N PHE A 118 -1.15 -4.29 -13.69
CA PHE A 118 -0.69 -4.95 -14.91
C PHE A 118 -0.91 -6.46 -14.84
N GLY A 119 -0.80 -7.12 -15.96
CA GLY A 119 -1.01 -8.57 -16.03
C GLY A 119 -2.46 -8.98 -16.26
N PHE A 120 -3.25 -8.10 -16.86
CA PHE A 120 -4.61 -8.44 -17.28
C PHE A 120 -4.61 -9.55 -18.34
N PRO A 121 -5.67 -10.38 -18.41
CA PRO A 121 -5.81 -11.34 -19.50
C PRO A 121 -5.62 -10.70 -20.87
N GLN A 122 -4.76 -11.29 -21.68
CA GLN A 122 -4.43 -10.82 -23.04
C GLN A 122 -3.71 -9.46 -23.13
N GLU A 123 -3.31 -8.88 -22.00
CA GLU A 123 -2.54 -7.64 -21.98
C GLU A 123 -1.16 -7.86 -22.62
N THR A 124 -0.75 -6.92 -23.48
CA THR A 124 0.57 -6.93 -24.12
C THR A 124 1.51 -5.92 -23.47
N LEU A 125 2.83 -6.08 -23.69
CA LEU A 125 3.82 -5.07 -23.29
C LEU A 125 3.53 -3.68 -23.87
N LYS A 126 2.90 -3.61 -25.06
CA LYS A 126 2.55 -2.34 -25.68
C LYS A 126 1.39 -1.66 -24.95
N ASP A 127 0.41 -2.45 -24.50
CA ASP A 127 -0.72 -1.94 -23.72
C ASP A 127 -0.25 -1.40 -22.38
N TRP A 128 0.60 -2.18 -21.69
CA TRP A 128 1.20 -1.77 -20.43
C TRP A 128 2.09 -0.52 -20.57
N LEU A 129 2.90 -0.45 -21.63
CA LEU A 129 3.69 0.75 -21.92
C LEU A 129 2.80 1.99 -22.12
N SER A 130 1.63 1.83 -22.74
CA SER A 130 0.66 2.92 -22.92
C SER A 130 0.14 3.42 -21.57
N ASP A 131 -0.21 2.52 -20.64
CA ASP A 131 -0.65 2.88 -19.30
C ASP A 131 0.46 3.60 -18.50
N ILE A 132 1.69 3.07 -18.53
CA ILE A 132 2.83 3.72 -17.88
C ILE A 132 3.05 5.13 -18.44
N GLN A 133 3.01 5.29 -19.77
CA GLN A 133 3.23 6.60 -20.39
C GLN A 133 2.11 7.60 -20.06
N HIS A 134 0.87 7.13 -19.98
CA HIS A 134 -0.25 7.96 -19.54
C HIS A 134 -0.06 8.43 -18.10
N ALA A 135 0.29 7.49 -17.19
CA ALA A 135 0.57 7.85 -15.81
C ALA A 135 1.72 8.86 -15.68
N ILE A 136 2.82 8.68 -16.42
CA ILE A 136 3.93 9.64 -16.43
C ILE A 136 3.48 11.03 -16.93
N ASN A 137 2.62 11.08 -17.94
CA ASN A 137 2.12 12.35 -18.49
C ASN A 137 1.21 13.10 -17.53
N LEU A 138 0.51 12.40 -16.63
CA LEU A 138 -0.27 13.01 -15.55
C LEU A 138 0.60 13.60 -14.43
N GLN A 139 1.88 13.24 -14.40
CA GLN A 139 2.87 13.73 -13.43
C GLN A 139 2.46 13.60 -11.94
N PRO A 140 1.91 12.45 -11.49
CA PRO A 140 1.68 12.24 -10.08
C PRO A 140 3.00 12.19 -9.32
N GLU A 141 3.01 12.57 -8.06
CA GLU A 141 4.21 12.52 -7.23
C GLU A 141 4.58 11.09 -6.80
N HIS A 142 3.61 10.16 -6.88
CA HIS A 142 3.77 8.78 -6.47
C HIS A 142 2.99 7.84 -7.38
N ILE A 143 3.53 6.66 -7.63
CA ILE A 143 2.88 5.59 -8.40
C ILE A 143 3.04 4.28 -7.64
N SER A 144 1.91 3.62 -7.36
CA SER A 144 1.87 2.24 -6.90
C SER A 144 1.51 1.33 -8.08
N ALA A 145 2.22 0.21 -8.26
CA ALA A 145 1.89 -0.70 -9.35
C ALA A 145 1.92 -2.16 -8.89
N TYR A 146 0.85 -2.88 -9.17
CA TYR A 146 0.62 -4.24 -8.69
C TYR A 146 0.31 -5.17 -9.85
N GLY A 147 0.85 -6.40 -9.80
CA GLY A 147 0.39 -7.47 -10.68
C GLY A 147 -1.04 -7.88 -10.33
N LEU A 148 -1.87 -8.14 -11.35
CA LEU A 148 -3.21 -8.67 -11.14
C LEU A 148 -3.14 -10.05 -10.49
N MET A 149 -3.75 -10.21 -9.32
CA MET A 149 -3.81 -11.46 -8.58
C MET A 149 -5.18 -12.11 -8.68
N TYR A 150 -5.18 -13.44 -8.78
CA TYR A 150 -6.40 -14.27 -8.84
C TYR A 150 -6.63 -14.91 -7.47
N GLU A 151 -7.18 -14.14 -6.55
CA GLU A 151 -7.40 -14.59 -5.17
C GLU A 151 -8.62 -15.50 -5.04
N GLU A 152 -8.47 -16.59 -4.32
CA GLU A 152 -9.57 -17.53 -4.04
C GLU A 152 -10.78 -16.82 -3.41
N GLY A 153 -11.96 -17.21 -3.86
CA GLY A 153 -13.22 -16.58 -3.41
C GLY A 153 -13.62 -15.33 -4.19
N THR A 154 -12.77 -14.80 -5.08
CA THR A 154 -13.13 -13.65 -5.93
C THR A 154 -13.84 -14.07 -7.22
N PRO A 155 -14.67 -13.19 -7.82
CA PRO A 155 -15.28 -13.45 -9.13
C PRO A 155 -14.23 -13.74 -10.21
N LEU A 156 -13.09 -13.05 -10.19
CA LEU A 156 -12.01 -13.23 -11.15
C LEU A 156 -11.39 -14.63 -11.03
N TYR A 157 -11.17 -15.12 -9.82
CA TYR A 157 -10.72 -16.49 -9.58
C TYR A 157 -11.71 -17.53 -10.10
N CYS A 158 -13.01 -17.29 -9.92
CA CYS A 158 -14.04 -18.15 -10.49
C CYS A 158 -14.01 -18.21 -12.02
N LEU A 159 -13.72 -17.09 -12.70
CA LEU A 159 -13.55 -17.05 -14.15
C LEU A 159 -12.32 -17.84 -14.61
N LEU A 160 -11.21 -17.75 -13.85
CA LEU A 160 -10.00 -18.52 -14.10
C LEU A 160 -10.29 -20.02 -13.98
N GLN A 161 -10.91 -20.47 -12.88
CA GLN A 161 -11.26 -21.86 -12.65
C GLN A 161 -12.23 -22.43 -13.72
N GLN A 162 -13.08 -21.59 -14.29
CA GLN A 162 -13.98 -21.96 -15.40
C GLN A 162 -13.26 -21.95 -16.77
N GLY A 163 -11.98 -21.59 -16.83
CA GLY A 163 -11.24 -21.47 -18.10
C GLY A 163 -11.72 -20.34 -19.02
N LYS A 164 -12.49 -19.38 -18.46
CA LYS A 164 -13.00 -18.21 -19.22
C LYS A 164 -11.96 -17.11 -19.39
N VAL A 165 -11.02 -17.06 -18.46
CA VAL A 165 -9.84 -16.19 -18.52
C VAL A 165 -8.60 -17.04 -18.30
N LYS A 166 -7.46 -16.53 -18.77
CA LYS A 166 -6.15 -17.13 -18.57
C LYS A 166 -5.20 -16.09 -18.03
N GLU A 167 -4.42 -16.44 -17.03
CA GLU A 167 -3.32 -15.60 -16.57
C GLU A 167 -2.30 -15.38 -17.69
N ILE A 168 -1.64 -14.24 -17.67
CA ILE A 168 -0.45 -14.04 -18.51
C ILE A 168 0.65 -15.01 -18.06
N ASP A 169 1.57 -15.32 -18.94
CA ASP A 169 2.71 -16.15 -18.54
C ASP A 169 3.68 -15.36 -17.64
N GLU A 170 4.42 -16.09 -16.82
CA GLU A 170 5.35 -15.53 -15.85
C GLU A 170 6.43 -14.67 -16.53
N GLU A 171 6.96 -15.10 -17.68
CA GLU A 171 7.97 -14.35 -18.41
C GLU A 171 7.44 -12.99 -18.86
N LEU A 172 6.20 -12.94 -19.35
CA LEU A 172 5.56 -11.68 -19.73
C LEU A 172 5.36 -10.78 -18.52
N SER A 173 4.90 -11.33 -17.38
CA SER A 173 4.74 -10.60 -16.12
C SER A 173 6.06 -9.96 -15.66
N LEU A 174 7.14 -10.73 -15.68
CA LEU A 174 8.49 -10.24 -15.33
C LEU A 174 8.93 -9.10 -16.28
N ARG A 175 8.70 -9.26 -17.58
CA ARG A 175 9.03 -8.23 -18.58
C ARG A 175 8.18 -6.96 -18.40
N MET A 176 6.92 -7.08 -17.99
CA MET A 176 6.06 -5.93 -17.64
C MET A 176 6.61 -5.19 -16.42
N TYR A 177 7.01 -5.91 -15.40
CA TYR A 177 7.61 -5.33 -14.20
C TYR A 177 8.96 -4.64 -14.49
N ASP A 178 9.82 -5.28 -15.29
CA ASP A 178 11.07 -4.67 -15.73
C ASP A 178 10.85 -3.39 -16.55
N LEU A 179 9.86 -3.39 -17.44
CA LEU A 179 9.48 -2.21 -18.21
C LEU A 179 8.99 -1.06 -17.30
N LEU A 180 8.18 -1.38 -16.29
CA LEU A 180 7.72 -0.42 -15.29
C LEU A 180 8.90 0.26 -14.58
N ILE A 181 9.80 -0.54 -14.00
CA ILE A 181 10.97 0.00 -13.28
C ILE A 181 11.80 0.89 -14.21
N GLN A 182 12.06 0.43 -15.43
CA GLN A 182 12.83 1.19 -16.39
C GLN A 182 12.18 2.53 -16.70
N LYS A 183 10.89 2.55 -17.07
CA LYS A 183 10.19 3.75 -17.53
C LYS A 183 9.99 4.77 -16.41
N LEU A 184 9.62 4.32 -15.21
CA LEU A 184 9.46 5.23 -14.08
C LEU A 184 10.80 5.80 -13.60
N THR A 185 11.87 5.00 -13.60
CA THR A 185 13.21 5.50 -13.27
C THR A 185 13.72 6.50 -14.31
N GLU A 186 13.50 6.25 -15.61
CA GLU A 186 13.82 7.20 -16.70
C GLU A 186 13.05 8.52 -16.55
N ALA A 187 11.83 8.48 -15.98
CA ALA A 187 10.98 9.64 -15.69
C ALA A 187 11.31 10.34 -14.35
N GLY A 188 12.32 9.85 -13.60
CA GLY A 188 12.80 10.50 -12.37
C GLY A 188 12.19 9.99 -11.08
N TYR A 189 11.37 8.93 -11.13
CA TYR A 189 10.83 8.30 -9.93
C TYR A 189 11.89 7.40 -9.27
N GLU A 190 11.96 7.43 -7.96
CA GLU A 190 12.71 6.47 -7.16
C GLU A 190 11.87 5.21 -6.92
N HIS A 191 12.39 4.05 -7.32
CA HIS A 191 11.84 2.76 -6.91
C HIS A 191 12.31 2.49 -5.48
N TYR A 192 11.47 2.72 -4.49
CA TYR A 192 11.88 2.70 -3.08
C TYR A 192 11.43 1.47 -2.30
N GLU A 193 10.41 0.76 -2.80
CA GLU A 193 10.01 -0.58 -2.35
C GLU A 193 9.36 -1.34 -3.52
N ILE A 194 9.07 -2.61 -3.36
CA ILE A 194 8.70 -3.56 -4.43
C ILE A 194 7.62 -3.00 -5.39
N SER A 195 6.57 -2.37 -4.84
CA SER A 195 5.41 -1.94 -5.62
C SER A 195 5.32 -0.43 -5.82
N ASN A 196 6.16 0.37 -5.13
CA ASN A 196 5.98 1.81 -5.04
C ASN A 196 7.15 2.61 -5.59
N PHE A 197 6.79 3.66 -6.32
CA PHE A 197 7.68 4.60 -6.97
C PHE A 197 7.27 6.03 -6.59
N ALA A 198 8.24 6.89 -6.29
CA ALA A 198 7.96 8.26 -5.89
C ALA A 198 8.97 9.23 -6.46
N LEU A 199 8.54 10.45 -6.77
CA LEU A 199 9.47 11.56 -6.96
C LEU A 199 10.21 11.85 -5.65
N PRO A 200 11.44 12.41 -5.70
CA PRO A 200 12.20 12.74 -4.50
C PRO A 200 11.39 13.56 -3.49
N GLY A 201 11.27 13.06 -2.26
CA GLY A 201 10.51 13.71 -1.18
C GLY A 201 9.03 13.30 -1.07
N PHE A 202 8.51 12.44 -1.96
CA PHE A 202 7.09 12.03 -2.00
C PHE A 202 6.83 10.55 -1.69
N LYS A 203 7.80 9.85 -1.09
CA LYS A 203 7.57 8.50 -0.57
C LYS A 203 6.41 8.53 0.43
N SER A 204 5.48 7.57 0.36
CA SER A 204 4.42 7.45 1.36
C SER A 204 4.99 7.21 2.75
N ARG A 205 4.81 8.15 3.65
CA ARG A 205 5.28 8.01 5.04
C ARG A 205 4.50 6.93 5.77
N HIS A 206 3.20 6.86 5.52
CA HIS A 206 2.34 5.86 6.14
C HIS A 206 2.74 4.44 5.72
N ASN A 207 2.84 4.16 4.41
CA ASN A 207 3.24 2.84 3.92
C ASN A 207 4.66 2.47 4.35
N SER A 208 5.58 3.44 4.34
CA SER A 208 6.96 3.24 4.82
C SER A 208 7.00 2.84 6.30
N SER A 209 6.04 3.29 7.11
CA SER A 209 5.98 2.92 8.53
C SER A 209 5.79 1.42 8.73
N TYR A 210 5.04 0.74 7.88
CA TYR A 210 4.90 -0.72 7.92
C TYR A 210 6.23 -1.43 7.66
N TRP A 211 6.99 -0.97 6.69
CA TRP A 211 8.26 -1.58 6.30
C TRP A 211 9.38 -1.34 7.32
N HIS A 212 9.24 -0.31 8.15
CA HIS A 212 10.18 0.02 9.22
C HIS A 212 9.70 -0.42 10.61
N ASN A 213 8.69 -1.28 10.69
CA ASN A 213 8.13 -1.80 11.95
C ASN A 213 7.74 -0.69 12.95
N ILE A 214 7.22 0.43 12.46
CA ILE A 214 6.71 1.51 13.30
C ILE A 214 5.32 1.14 13.81
N PRO A 215 5.05 1.28 15.11
CA PRO A 215 3.73 1.01 15.68
C PRO A 215 2.63 1.82 15.03
N TYR A 216 1.45 1.22 14.89
CA TYR A 216 0.27 1.88 14.36
C TYR A 216 -1.01 1.38 15.01
N ILE A 217 -2.05 2.20 14.97
CA ILE A 217 -3.38 1.91 15.50
C ILE A 217 -4.36 1.84 14.33
N GLY A 218 -4.96 0.67 14.15
CA GLY A 218 -6.06 0.47 13.21
C GLY A 218 -7.41 0.66 13.87
N ILE A 219 -8.31 1.37 13.18
CA ILE A 219 -9.64 1.72 13.66
C ILE A 219 -10.66 1.32 12.61
N GLY A 220 -11.65 0.56 13.01
CA GLY A 220 -12.68 0.03 12.11
C GLY A 220 -12.71 -1.49 12.07
N ALA A 221 -13.77 -2.06 11.48
CA ALA A 221 -13.88 -3.48 11.25
C ALA A 221 -12.72 -3.99 10.39
N ALA A 222 -12.16 -5.14 10.73
CA ALA A 222 -10.97 -5.75 10.11
C ALA A 222 -9.68 -4.90 10.17
N ALA A 223 -9.66 -3.76 10.85
CA ALA A 223 -8.47 -2.94 10.97
C ALA A 223 -7.42 -3.60 11.87
N HIS A 224 -6.16 -3.52 11.44
CA HIS A 224 -5.01 -4.08 12.15
C HIS A 224 -4.29 -3.01 12.95
N SER A 225 -3.73 -3.41 14.08
CA SER A 225 -2.82 -2.59 14.90
C SER A 225 -1.55 -3.37 15.20
N TYR A 226 -0.47 -2.65 15.45
CA TYR A 226 0.85 -3.21 15.76
C TYR A 226 1.56 -2.35 16.78
N ASP A 227 2.16 -2.98 17.80
CA ASP A 227 2.88 -2.30 18.89
C ASP A 227 4.30 -2.85 19.13
N ILE A 228 4.88 -3.54 18.15
CA ILE A 228 6.17 -4.26 18.19
C ILE A 228 6.05 -5.62 18.90
N LYS A 229 5.33 -5.69 20.00
CA LYS A 229 5.21 -6.91 20.84
C LYS A 229 3.98 -7.73 20.50
N SER A 230 2.98 -7.11 19.90
CA SER A 230 1.77 -7.77 19.50
C SER A 230 1.20 -7.19 18.21
N ARG A 231 0.42 -8.01 17.53
CA ARG A 231 -0.52 -7.61 16.49
C ARG A 231 -1.92 -7.87 16.97
N ARG A 232 -2.83 -6.97 16.68
CA ARG A 232 -4.25 -7.21 16.89
C ARG A 232 -5.02 -6.82 15.63
N TRP A 233 -6.14 -7.47 15.42
CA TRP A 233 -7.06 -7.12 14.33
C TRP A 233 -8.50 -7.16 14.84
N ASN A 234 -9.24 -6.13 14.49
CA ASN A 234 -10.65 -6.06 14.80
C ASN A 234 -11.42 -7.11 13.99
N ILE A 235 -12.52 -7.60 14.54
CA ILE A 235 -13.37 -8.56 13.81
C ILE A 235 -13.87 -7.96 12.50
N ALA A 236 -13.91 -8.78 11.43
CA ALA A 236 -14.32 -8.34 10.09
C ALA A 236 -15.83 -8.16 9.94
N ASP A 237 -16.65 -8.83 10.77
CA ASP A 237 -18.09 -8.72 10.75
C ASP A 237 -18.54 -7.33 11.24
N ILE A 238 -18.90 -6.47 10.29
CA ILE A 238 -19.29 -5.07 10.56
C ILE A 238 -20.42 -4.97 11.59
N LYS A 239 -21.41 -5.87 11.55
CA LYS A 239 -22.54 -5.82 12.47
C LYS A 239 -22.10 -6.13 13.89
N LYS A 240 -21.35 -7.20 14.08
CA LYS A 240 -20.83 -7.58 15.42
C LYS A 240 -19.85 -6.52 15.93
N TYR A 241 -18.99 -5.97 15.04
CA TYR A 241 -18.10 -4.87 15.39
C TYR A 241 -18.90 -3.67 15.94
N MET A 242 -19.94 -3.21 15.24
CA MET A 242 -20.77 -2.10 15.69
C MET A 242 -21.45 -2.37 17.03
N GLU A 243 -22.07 -3.56 17.18
CA GLU A 243 -22.74 -3.97 18.42
C GLU A 243 -21.79 -3.99 19.63
N SER A 244 -20.54 -4.41 19.45
CA SER A 244 -19.53 -4.42 20.52
C SER A 244 -19.08 -3.00 20.86
N ILE A 245 -18.78 -2.17 19.86
CA ILE A 245 -18.38 -0.77 20.09
C ILE A 245 -19.49 0.04 20.79
N GLU A 246 -20.77 -0.21 20.47
CA GLU A 246 -21.90 0.42 21.16
C GLU A 246 -21.95 0.05 22.66
N LYS A 247 -21.56 -1.18 23.01
CA LYS A 247 -21.44 -1.65 24.40
C LYS A 247 -20.20 -1.13 25.13
N GLY A 248 -19.27 -0.51 24.39
CA GLY A 248 -17.99 -0.06 24.95
C GLY A 248 -16.93 -1.15 25.00
N GLU A 249 -17.07 -2.21 24.19
CA GLU A 249 -16.14 -3.33 24.07
C GLU A 249 -15.33 -3.20 22.79
N LEU A 250 -14.02 -3.53 22.84
CA LEU A 250 -13.15 -3.60 21.66
C LEU A 250 -13.15 -5.04 21.14
N PRO A 251 -13.75 -5.31 19.97
CA PRO A 251 -13.87 -6.67 19.45
C PRO A 251 -12.66 -7.02 18.56
N TYR A 252 -11.58 -7.46 19.16
CA TYR A 252 -10.35 -7.82 18.44
C TYR A 252 -9.81 -9.19 18.84
N GLU A 253 -9.00 -9.76 17.99
CA GLU A 253 -8.10 -10.86 18.27
C GLU A 253 -6.67 -10.31 18.35
N GLU A 254 -5.79 -10.98 19.13
CA GLU A 254 -4.42 -10.56 19.36
C GLU A 254 -3.46 -11.72 19.21
N GLU A 255 -2.32 -11.46 18.59
CA GLU A 255 -1.17 -12.34 18.54
C GLU A 255 0.02 -11.67 19.24
N VAL A 256 0.58 -12.35 20.23
CA VAL A 256 1.83 -11.92 20.87
C VAL A 256 3.02 -12.38 20.02
N LEU A 257 3.93 -11.46 19.75
CA LEU A 257 5.11 -11.68 18.91
C LEU A 257 6.32 -11.97 19.80
N ASP A 258 6.79 -13.21 19.77
CA ASP A 258 8.08 -13.60 20.36
C ASP A 258 9.26 -13.10 19.51
N GLU A 259 10.48 -13.33 19.97
CA GLU A 259 11.70 -12.86 19.28
C GLU A 259 11.86 -13.46 17.87
N GLU A 260 11.40 -14.69 17.64
CA GLU A 260 11.46 -15.35 16.34
C GLU A 260 10.48 -14.70 15.36
N LYS A 261 9.24 -14.44 15.77
CA LYS A 261 8.24 -13.77 14.96
C LYS A 261 8.66 -12.33 14.62
N GLN A 262 9.19 -11.60 15.60
CA GLN A 262 9.71 -10.25 15.37
C GLN A 262 10.86 -10.23 14.37
N TYR A 263 11.76 -11.23 14.45
CA TYR A 263 12.83 -11.37 13.47
C TYR A 263 12.30 -11.69 12.07
N ASN A 264 11.37 -12.63 11.95
CA ASN A 264 10.76 -12.99 10.66
C ASN A 264 10.03 -11.79 10.05
N ASP A 265 9.28 -11.02 10.85
CA ASP A 265 8.64 -9.79 10.42
C ASP A 265 9.64 -8.76 9.90
N LEU A 266 10.74 -8.56 10.62
CA LEU A 266 11.80 -7.64 10.21
C LEU A 266 12.39 -8.06 8.86
N VAL A 267 12.67 -9.35 8.65
CA VAL A 267 13.20 -9.85 7.38
C VAL A 267 12.22 -9.59 6.23
N VAL A 268 10.95 -9.97 6.41
CA VAL A 268 9.91 -9.82 5.39
C VAL A 268 9.65 -8.35 5.06
N THR A 269 9.61 -7.48 6.05
CA THR A 269 9.31 -6.05 5.82
C THR A 269 10.52 -5.30 5.27
N ALA A 270 11.71 -5.49 5.83
CA ALA A 270 12.89 -4.75 5.41
C ALA A 270 13.36 -5.13 4.00
N LEU A 271 13.32 -6.41 3.64
CA LEU A 271 13.68 -6.85 2.27
C LEU A 271 12.73 -6.33 1.19
N ARG A 272 11.53 -5.87 1.54
CA ARG A 272 10.66 -5.20 0.56
C ARG A 272 11.19 -3.84 0.12
N THR A 273 12.03 -3.21 0.93
CA THR A 273 12.56 -1.87 0.68
C THR A 273 13.91 -1.90 -0.05
N LYS A 274 14.21 -0.83 -0.76
CA LYS A 274 15.53 -0.60 -1.36
C LYS A 274 16.66 -0.55 -0.31
N GLU A 275 16.34 -0.15 0.92
CA GLU A 275 17.30 -0.05 2.01
C GLU A 275 17.73 -1.42 2.53
N GLY A 276 16.81 -2.40 2.52
CA GLY A 276 17.07 -3.74 3.02
C GLY A 276 17.25 -3.80 4.54
N ILE A 277 17.93 -4.84 5.00
CA ILE A 277 18.19 -5.12 6.41
C ILE A 277 19.53 -4.50 6.82
N PHE A 278 19.54 -3.64 7.82
CA PHE A 278 20.78 -3.14 8.43
C PHE A 278 21.33 -4.19 9.40
N LEU A 279 22.47 -4.80 9.06
CA LEU A 279 23.07 -5.90 9.82
C LEU A 279 23.47 -5.51 11.24
N ASN A 280 23.75 -4.23 11.50
CA ASN A 280 24.09 -3.71 12.81
C ASN A 280 22.90 -3.58 13.78
N THR A 281 21.66 -3.68 13.29
CA THR A 281 20.45 -3.67 14.12
C THR A 281 20.11 -5.05 14.67
N LEU A 282 20.72 -6.10 14.13
CA LEU A 282 20.52 -7.49 14.54
C LEU A 282 21.47 -7.90 15.67
N SER A 283 21.02 -8.80 16.52
CA SER A 283 21.91 -9.53 17.43
C SER A 283 22.93 -10.34 16.63
N SER A 284 24.06 -10.72 17.25
CA SER A 284 25.06 -11.56 16.57
C SER A 284 24.47 -12.89 16.06
N VAL A 285 23.60 -13.51 16.85
CA VAL A 285 22.95 -14.78 16.48
C VAL A 285 22.03 -14.60 15.26
N GLN A 286 21.18 -13.59 15.28
CA GLN A 286 20.27 -13.29 14.16
C GLN A 286 21.05 -12.95 12.88
N ARG A 287 22.09 -12.14 13.00
CA ARG A 287 22.94 -11.78 11.88
C ARG A 287 23.64 -12.98 11.24
N ASP A 288 24.26 -13.85 12.08
CA ASP A 288 24.96 -15.02 11.59
C ASP A 288 23.98 -15.99 10.92
N TYR A 289 22.79 -16.17 11.48
CA TYR A 289 21.70 -16.95 10.91
C TYR A 289 21.24 -16.38 9.55
N LEU A 290 20.98 -15.07 9.48
CA LEU A 290 20.58 -14.39 8.23
C LEU A 290 21.63 -14.56 7.14
N LEU A 291 22.88 -14.28 7.44
CA LEU A 291 23.97 -14.37 6.44
C LEU A 291 24.18 -15.81 5.95
N GLN A 292 24.09 -16.80 6.84
CA GLN A 292 24.19 -18.21 6.47
C GLN A 292 23.09 -18.63 5.49
N ASN A 293 21.82 -18.26 5.76
CA ASN A 293 20.70 -18.60 4.89
C ASN A 293 20.71 -17.78 3.59
N SER A 294 21.27 -16.59 3.60
CA SER A 294 21.38 -15.70 2.44
C SER A 294 22.52 -16.07 1.48
N GLU A 295 23.49 -16.89 1.89
CA GLU A 295 24.71 -17.19 1.10
C GLU A 295 24.40 -17.66 -0.32
N THR A 296 23.47 -18.60 -0.47
CA THR A 296 23.06 -19.13 -1.78
C THR A 296 22.45 -18.03 -2.67
N TYR A 297 21.65 -17.15 -2.11
CA TYR A 297 21.01 -16.06 -2.83
C TYR A 297 22.01 -14.97 -3.22
N ILE A 298 22.98 -14.68 -2.37
CA ILE A 298 24.10 -13.76 -2.66
C ILE A 298 24.93 -14.31 -3.82
N HIS A 299 25.32 -15.59 -3.78
CA HIS A 299 26.08 -16.22 -4.87
C HIS A 299 25.33 -16.24 -6.19
N ARG A 300 24.01 -16.32 -6.17
CA ARG A 300 23.15 -16.24 -7.37
C ARG A 300 22.88 -14.80 -7.83
N GLY A 301 23.37 -13.79 -7.10
CA GLY A 301 23.15 -12.39 -7.43
C GLY A 301 21.71 -11.90 -7.16
N LEU A 302 20.96 -12.60 -6.32
CA LEU A 302 19.57 -12.26 -5.95
C LEU A 302 19.50 -11.36 -4.72
N LEU A 303 20.44 -11.55 -3.81
CA LEU A 303 20.71 -10.64 -2.68
C LEU A 303 22.09 -10.01 -2.86
N ALA A 304 22.29 -8.85 -2.30
CA ALA A 304 23.58 -8.20 -2.19
C ALA A 304 23.83 -7.76 -0.74
N GLU A 305 25.07 -7.97 -0.29
CA GLU A 305 25.56 -7.42 0.98
C GLU A 305 26.56 -6.31 0.67
N GLU A 306 26.22 -5.09 1.07
CA GLU A 306 27.04 -3.91 0.84
C GLU A 306 26.81 -2.87 1.94
N ASP A 307 27.86 -2.20 2.39
CA ASP A 307 27.78 -1.16 3.43
C ASP A 307 27.08 -1.58 4.71
N GLY A 308 27.22 -2.84 5.11
CA GLY A 308 26.57 -3.39 6.31
C GLY A 308 25.06 -3.59 6.17
N ARG A 309 24.56 -3.71 4.97
CA ARG A 309 23.15 -3.99 4.64
C ARG A 309 23.03 -5.21 3.74
N LEU A 310 21.95 -5.96 3.94
CA LEU A 310 21.52 -7.03 3.04
C LEU A 310 20.23 -6.60 2.35
N TYR A 311 20.20 -6.59 1.02
CA TYR A 311 19.05 -6.13 0.26
C TYR A 311 18.82 -6.95 -1.03
N LEU A 312 17.61 -6.92 -1.54
CA LEU A 312 17.25 -7.54 -2.81
C LEU A 312 17.88 -6.79 -3.98
N THR A 313 18.56 -7.52 -4.87
CA THR A 313 18.95 -6.98 -6.17
C THR A 313 17.74 -6.89 -7.09
N ARG A 314 17.87 -6.23 -8.24
CA ARG A 314 16.80 -6.19 -9.25
C ARG A 314 16.30 -7.58 -9.64
N GLN A 315 17.21 -8.57 -9.75
CA GLN A 315 16.85 -9.96 -10.03
C GLN A 315 16.16 -10.62 -8.82
N GLY A 316 16.59 -10.30 -7.60
CA GLY A 316 15.99 -10.83 -6.39
C GLY A 316 14.56 -10.37 -6.15
N ILE A 317 14.23 -9.14 -6.53
CA ILE A 317 12.87 -8.59 -6.37
C ILE A 317 11.83 -9.49 -7.08
N THR A 318 12.16 -10.05 -8.23
CA THR A 318 11.22 -10.88 -9.03
C THR A 318 10.81 -12.19 -8.35
N ILE A 319 11.61 -12.67 -7.41
CA ILE A 319 11.34 -13.88 -6.60
C ILE A 319 11.38 -13.57 -5.09
N SER A 320 11.12 -12.32 -4.74
CA SER A 320 11.24 -11.83 -3.37
C SER A 320 10.45 -12.65 -2.35
N ASN A 321 9.23 -13.08 -2.69
CA ASN A 321 8.41 -13.89 -1.80
C ASN A 321 9.09 -15.22 -1.43
N SER A 322 9.71 -15.92 -2.39
CA SER A 322 10.48 -17.14 -2.09
C SER A 322 11.69 -16.86 -1.21
N ILE A 323 12.43 -15.77 -1.50
CA ILE A 323 13.61 -15.42 -0.71
C ILE A 323 13.21 -15.07 0.74
N MET A 324 12.09 -14.39 0.94
CA MET A 324 11.63 -13.98 2.27
C MET A 324 10.98 -15.12 3.06
N SER A 325 10.59 -16.23 2.40
CA SER A 325 9.98 -17.39 3.08
C SER A 325 10.98 -18.47 3.49
N ASP A 326 12.19 -18.46 2.96
CA ASP A 326 13.29 -19.37 3.31
C ASP A 326 14.17 -18.80 4.45
#